data_214fdf4540291873f633db4215248784
#
_entry.id   214fdf4540291873f633db4215248784
#
_cell.length_a   1.000
_cell.length_b   1.000
_cell.length_c   1.000
_cell.angle_alpha   90.00
_cell.angle_beta   90.00
_cell.angle_gamma   90.00
#
_symmetry.space_group_name_H-M   'P 1'
#
loop_
_entity.id
_entity.type
_entity.pdbx_description
1 polymer ?
#
loop_
_entity_poly.entity_id
_entity_poly.type
_entity_poly.pdbx_seq_one_letter_code
_entity_poly.pdbx_strand_id
1 'polypeptide(L)'
;MRYGKLSRQLASLAGPIFIETLLVMMLGAVDTFMLSRHSDNSVAAVGVVNQLMNLVFLLFEVISLGTSILCSQYIGAGRRDKVIQVVGISLIFNLISGVLISCGLLFFAEDLLLLMGLRPDLMAYGLPYMKIVGGFAFFQALSLSLSASLRSADKAKYPMYVSVVVNILNIIGNYTLIFGKFGMPALGVEGAAISTSFCRFVSVVILFVVLFRKHIPSFPKELFTPFPWIELKNLLKIGIPSAGEHMSYSLSQVVITYFINMISNQALATRSYVTNIVMFTYIFALAMAQGGAILIGHLVGMKKIKAAYTIGKRVMRLGVAMSVSLSFLTAIFGKHILGMLTSDPWIIATGSTILWIEILLENGRALNFFGVNALRSAGDIYFPVLVGIVVMWGVQVVGSYILGIGLGWGLVAMWAVFALDENIRGLIFLRRWNSFRWVGKGFLQNN
;
A
#
# COMPACT_ATOMS: atom_id res chain seq x y z
N MET A 1 -2.64 13.93 -28.71
CA MET A 1 -2.42 14.71 -27.47
C MET A 1 -0.98 15.18 -27.45
N ARG A 2 -0.70 16.48 -27.17
CA ARG A 2 0.68 16.99 -27.04
C ARG A 2 1.36 16.31 -25.85
N TYR A 3 2.57 15.80 -26.04
CA TYR A 3 3.34 15.08 -25.01
C TYR A 3 3.48 15.83 -23.67
N GLY A 4 3.55 17.16 -23.68
CA GLY A 4 3.60 17.98 -22.47
C GLY A 4 2.33 17.92 -21.61
N LYS A 5 1.14 17.69 -22.21
CA LYS A 5 -0.12 17.57 -21.47
C LYS A 5 -0.19 16.26 -20.66
N LEU A 6 0.25 15.15 -21.25
CA LEU A 6 0.30 13.83 -20.56
C LEU A 6 1.28 13.84 -19.39
N SER A 7 2.43 14.51 -19.53
CA SER A 7 3.41 14.61 -18.44
C SER A 7 2.89 15.45 -17.28
N ARG A 8 2.20 16.55 -17.56
CA ARG A 8 1.56 17.40 -16.55
C ARG A 8 0.44 16.63 -15.84
N GLN A 9 -0.32 15.83 -16.58
CA GLN A 9 -1.37 14.97 -16.02
C GLN A 9 -0.77 13.86 -15.13
N LEU A 10 0.33 13.23 -15.53
CA LEU A 10 1.05 12.27 -14.70
C LEU A 10 1.53 12.92 -13.37
N ALA A 11 2.13 14.10 -13.45
CA ALA A 11 2.59 14.82 -12.25
C ALA A 11 1.43 15.22 -11.33
N SER A 12 0.27 15.59 -11.89
CA SER A 12 -0.93 15.93 -11.12
C SER A 12 -1.61 14.74 -10.44
N LEU A 13 -1.27 13.50 -10.83
CA LEU A 13 -1.69 12.28 -10.17
C LEU A 13 -0.62 11.78 -9.19
N ALA A 14 0.61 11.60 -9.68
CA ALA A 14 1.68 11.00 -8.90
C ALA A 14 2.14 11.89 -7.72
N GLY A 15 2.18 13.21 -7.89
CA GLY A 15 2.56 14.13 -6.82
C GLY A 15 1.63 14.05 -5.60
N PRO A 16 0.32 14.24 -5.76
CA PRO A 16 -0.62 14.05 -4.66
C PRO A 16 -0.60 12.65 -4.04
N ILE A 17 -0.48 11.58 -4.84
CA ILE A 17 -0.36 10.21 -4.34
C ILE A 17 0.91 10.03 -3.50
N PHE A 18 2.03 10.60 -3.93
CA PHE A 18 3.29 10.59 -3.17
C PHE A 18 3.12 11.25 -1.79
N ILE A 19 2.56 12.49 -1.77
CA ILE A 19 2.34 13.22 -0.52
C ILE A 19 1.35 12.46 0.38
N GLU A 20 0.24 11.95 -0.18
CA GLU A 20 -0.74 11.15 0.57
C GLU A 20 -0.08 9.94 1.22
N THR A 21 0.72 9.17 0.46
CA THR A 21 1.40 7.99 0.97
C THR A 21 2.41 8.34 2.06
N LEU A 22 3.19 9.40 1.86
CA LEU A 22 4.13 9.90 2.87
C LEU A 22 3.41 10.30 4.17
N LEU A 23 2.28 11.00 4.06
CA LEU A 23 1.48 11.41 5.22
C LEU A 23 0.89 10.21 5.98
N VAL A 24 0.43 9.18 5.27
CA VAL A 24 -0.06 7.94 5.90
C VAL A 24 1.06 7.24 6.68
N MET A 25 2.27 7.21 6.14
CA MET A 25 3.43 6.63 6.83
C MET A 25 3.83 7.47 8.05
N MET A 26 3.84 8.79 7.92
CA MET A 26 4.14 9.70 9.04
C MET A 26 3.11 9.56 10.16
N LEU A 27 1.83 9.37 9.84
CA LEU A 27 0.77 9.18 10.83
C LEU A 27 1.09 8.01 11.78
N GLY A 28 1.44 6.85 11.23
CA GLY A 28 1.82 5.67 12.03
C GLY A 28 3.06 5.91 12.91
N ALA A 29 4.06 6.64 12.37
CA ALA A 29 5.26 7.00 13.14
C ALA A 29 4.95 7.96 14.29
N VAL A 30 4.10 8.97 14.05
CA VAL A 30 3.66 9.93 15.07
C VAL A 30 2.84 9.24 16.15
N ASP A 31 1.88 8.37 15.78
CA ASP A 31 1.09 7.60 16.75
C ASP A 31 2.01 6.77 17.67
N THR A 32 2.97 6.05 17.09
CA THR A 32 3.94 5.26 17.86
C THR A 32 4.79 6.13 18.77
N PHE A 33 5.27 7.28 18.28
CA PHE A 33 6.05 8.22 19.08
C PHE A 33 5.24 8.80 20.26
N MET A 34 3.98 9.17 20.04
CA MET A 34 3.13 9.71 21.10
C MET A 34 2.80 8.64 22.15
N LEU A 35 2.53 7.40 21.72
CA LEU A 35 2.30 6.28 22.64
C LEU A 35 3.55 5.90 23.43
N SER A 36 4.76 5.99 22.84
CA SER A 36 6.01 5.71 23.57
C SER A 36 6.28 6.71 24.70
N ARG A 37 5.75 7.93 24.59
CA ARG A 37 5.80 8.92 25.67
C ARG A 37 4.81 8.63 26.80
N HIS A 38 3.83 7.77 26.56
CA HIS A 38 2.88 7.33 27.58
C HIS A 38 3.39 6.07 28.28
N SER A 39 3.71 4.99 27.53
CA SER A 39 4.19 3.71 28.07
C SER A 39 4.73 2.80 26.97
N ASP A 40 5.85 2.11 27.25
CA ASP A 40 6.39 1.08 26.34
C ASP A 40 5.43 -0.10 26.16
N ASN A 41 4.67 -0.45 27.21
CA ASN A 41 3.64 -1.48 27.14
C ASN A 41 2.51 -1.10 26.17
N SER A 42 2.16 0.18 26.10
CA SER A 42 1.19 0.70 25.13
C SER A 42 1.68 0.51 23.68
N VAL A 43 2.95 0.80 23.41
CA VAL A 43 3.55 0.62 22.09
C VAL A 43 3.57 -0.85 21.68
N ALA A 44 3.98 -1.73 22.59
CA ALA A 44 4.04 -3.16 22.36
C ALA A 44 2.65 -3.74 22.05
N ALA A 45 1.63 -3.40 22.85
CA ALA A 45 0.27 -3.86 22.66
C ALA A 45 -0.35 -3.34 21.35
N VAL A 46 -0.22 -2.03 21.08
CA VAL A 46 -0.74 -1.41 19.86
C VAL A 46 -0.01 -1.95 18.62
N GLY A 47 1.28 -2.29 18.73
CA GLY A 47 2.04 -2.92 17.66
C GLY A 47 1.43 -4.24 17.20
N VAL A 48 1.04 -5.12 18.12
CA VAL A 48 0.36 -6.39 17.81
C VAL A 48 -1.00 -6.14 17.16
N VAL A 49 -1.79 -5.21 17.71
CA VAL A 49 -3.09 -4.86 17.12
C VAL A 49 -2.93 -4.31 15.70
N ASN A 50 -1.98 -3.42 15.46
CA ASN A 50 -1.73 -2.84 14.14
C ASN A 50 -1.30 -3.91 13.13
N GLN A 51 -0.56 -4.94 13.54
CA GLN A 51 -0.22 -6.07 12.66
C GLN A 51 -1.47 -6.81 12.17
N LEU A 52 -2.45 -7.06 13.05
CA LEU A 52 -3.73 -7.65 12.69
C LEU A 52 -4.56 -6.69 11.81
N MET A 53 -4.61 -5.41 12.16
CA MET A 53 -5.32 -4.41 11.38
C MET A 53 -4.78 -4.25 9.96
N ASN A 54 -3.47 -4.37 9.76
CA ASN A 54 -2.86 -4.35 8.42
C ASN A 54 -3.36 -5.51 7.54
N LEU A 55 -3.54 -6.71 8.11
CA LEU A 55 -4.14 -7.85 7.39
C LEU A 55 -5.60 -7.57 7.01
N VAL A 56 -6.36 -6.96 7.91
CA VAL A 56 -7.75 -6.56 7.64
C VAL A 56 -7.82 -5.50 6.54
N PHE A 57 -6.95 -4.49 6.57
CA PHE A 57 -6.92 -3.43 5.56
C PHE A 57 -6.56 -3.97 4.17
N LEU A 58 -5.72 -4.99 4.09
CA LEU A 58 -5.43 -5.68 2.84
C LEU A 58 -6.70 -6.25 2.19
N LEU A 59 -7.64 -6.79 2.99
CA LEU A 59 -8.92 -7.27 2.46
C LEU A 59 -9.76 -6.13 1.85
N PHE A 60 -9.74 -4.94 2.45
CA PHE A 60 -10.44 -3.77 1.93
C PHE A 60 -9.79 -3.20 0.66
N GLU A 61 -8.48 -3.33 0.53
CA GLU A 61 -7.74 -2.91 -0.67
C GLU A 61 -8.11 -3.69 -1.92
N VAL A 62 -8.55 -4.95 -1.79
CA VAL A 62 -9.02 -5.80 -2.91
C VAL A 62 -10.01 -5.07 -3.79
N ILE A 63 -11.07 -4.54 -3.17
CA ILE A 63 -12.15 -3.84 -3.87
C ILE A 63 -11.68 -2.47 -4.38
N SER A 64 -10.89 -1.77 -3.58
CA SER A 64 -10.39 -0.43 -3.93
C SER A 64 -9.46 -0.45 -5.14
N LEU A 65 -8.60 -1.48 -5.26
CA LEU A 65 -7.75 -1.68 -6.42
C LEU A 65 -8.59 -1.94 -7.68
N GLY A 66 -9.58 -2.83 -7.58
CA GLY A 66 -10.53 -3.09 -8.66
C GLY A 66 -11.27 -1.82 -9.10
N THR A 67 -11.72 -1.03 -8.13
CA THR A 67 -12.38 0.26 -8.37
C THR A 67 -11.49 1.21 -9.14
N SER A 68 -10.23 1.36 -8.73
CA SER A 68 -9.27 2.24 -9.40
C SER A 68 -9.05 1.83 -10.87
N ILE A 69 -8.90 0.54 -11.15
CA ILE A 69 -8.64 0.01 -12.50
C ILE A 69 -9.88 0.15 -13.39
N LEU A 70 -11.04 -0.32 -12.94
CA LEU A 70 -12.27 -0.29 -13.73
C LEU A 70 -12.73 1.14 -13.99
N CYS A 71 -12.75 2.00 -12.95
CA CYS A 71 -13.13 3.39 -13.12
C CYS A 71 -12.20 4.12 -14.10
N SER A 72 -10.88 3.87 -14.03
CA SER A 72 -9.93 4.48 -14.97
C SER A 72 -10.26 4.08 -16.42
N GLN A 73 -10.52 2.81 -16.70
CA GLN A 73 -10.87 2.34 -18.05
C GLN A 73 -12.23 2.88 -18.51
N TYR A 74 -13.25 2.87 -17.64
CA TYR A 74 -14.59 3.38 -17.99
C TYR A 74 -14.62 4.89 -18.17
N ILE A 75 -13.86 5.66 -17.39
CA ILE A 75 -13.69 7.11 -17.59
C ILE A 75 -13.01 7.36 -18.94
N GLY A 76 -11.96 6.61 -19.25
CA GLY A 76 -11.31 6.71 -20.57
C GLY A 76 -12.24 6.39 -21.74
N ALA A 77 -13.14 5.44 -21.57
CA ALA A 77 -14.15 5.05 -22.56
C ALA A 77 -15.37 6.00 -22.62
N GLY A 78 -15.49 6.98 -21.72
CA GLY A 78 -16.65 7.85 -21.61
C GLY A 78 -17.92 7.20 -21.04
N ARG A 79 -17.79 5.98 -20.46
CA ARG A 79 -18.92 5.21 -19.90
C ARG A 79 -19.22 5.62 -18.46
N ARG A 80 -19.81 6.78 -18.27
CA ARG A 80 -20.09 7.36 -16.96
C ARG A 80 -21.01 6.48 -16.11
N ASP A 81 -22.02 5.84 -16.71
CA ASP A 81 -22.96 4.96 -15.98
C ASP A 81 -22.22 3.78 -15.35
N LYS A 82 -21.26 3.18 -16.07
CA LYS A 82 -20.43 2.10 -15.56
C LYS A 82 -19.52 2.55 -14.39
N VAL A 83 -19.01 3.78 -14.44
CA VAL A 83 -18.25 4.37 -13.32
C VAL A 83 -19.12 4.48 -12.08
N ILE A 84 -20.36 4.98 -12.23
CA ILE A 84 -21.32 5.10 -11.12
C ILE A 84 -21.64 3.72 -10.52
N GLN A 85 -21.88 2.71 -11.38
CA GLN A 85 -22.12 1.32 -10.94
C GLN A 85 -20.94 0.77 -10.14
N VAL A 86 -19.71 0.87 -10.68
CA VAL A 86 -18.50 0.36 -10.02
C VAL A 86 -18.27 1.03 -8.67
N VAL A 87 -18.39 2.36 -8.60
CA VAL A 87 -18.21 3.10 -7.34
C VAL A 87 -19.30 2.73 -6.33
N GLY A 88 -20.56 2.66 -6.75
CA GLY A 88 -21.68 2.27 -5.87
C GLY A 88 -21.51 0.87 -5.31
N ILE A 89 -21.16 -0.12 -6.17
CA ILE A 89 -20.89 -1.51 -5.73
C ILE A 89 -19.70 -1.55 -4.77
N SER A 90 -18.63 -0.83 -5.09
CA SER A 90 -17.45 -0.77 -4.24
C SER A 90 -17.77 -0.24 -2.84
N LEU A 91 -18.56 0.82 -2.75
CA LEU A 91 -18.98 1.40 -1.47
C LEU A 91 -19.89 0.44 -0.68
N ILE A 92 -20.89 -0.16 -1.36
CA ILE A 92 -21.81 -1.12 -0.71
C ILE A 92 -21.05 -2.35 -0.24
N PHE A 93 -20.20 -2.94 -1.08
CA PHE A 93 -19.43 -4.13 -0.73
C PHE A 93 -18.46 -3.86 0.42
N ASN A 94 -17.68 -2.76 0.35
CA ASN A 94 -16.77 -2.39 1.42
C ASN A 94 -17.49 -1.95 2.71
N LEU A 95 -18.71 -1.41 2.63
CA LEU A 95 -19.51 -1.15 3.80
C LEU A 95 -19.96 -2.46 4.46
N ILE A 96 -20.57 -3.37 3.68
CA ILE A 96 -21.07 -4.65 4.21
C ILE A 96 -19.93 -5.49 4.77
N SER A 97 -18.88 -5.73 3.97
CA SER A 97 -17.72 -6.52 4.42
C SER A 97 -16.99 -5.83 5.58
N GLY A 98 -16.86 -4.50 5.53
CA GLY A 98 -16.27 -3.72 6.60
C GLY A 98 -17.03 -3.81 7.91
N VAL A 99 -18.38 -3.71 7.88
CA VAL A 99 -19.22 -3.87 9.08
C VAL A 99 -19.14 -5.31 9.61
N LEU A 100 -19.21 -6.32 8.73
CA LEU A 100 -19.09 -7.73 9.14
C LEU A 100 -17.73 -8.00 9.81
N ILE A 101 -16.65 -7.53 9.22
CA ILE A 101 -15.30 -7.66 9.79
C ILE A 101 -15.20 -6.87 11.09
N SER A 102 -15.71 -5.63 11.14
CA SER A 102 -15.71 -4.81 12.37
C SER A 102 -16.48 -5.50 13.51
N CYS A 103 -17.63 -6.10 13.24
CA CYS A 103 -18.35 -6.91 14.23
C CYS A 103 -17.50 -8.11 14.68
N GLY A 104 -16.87 -8.83 13.75
CA GLY A 104 -15.98 -9.94 14.09
C GLY A 104 -14.81 -9.49 14.99
N LEU A 105 -14.15 -8.39 14.64
CA LEU A 105 -13.06 -7.81 15.43
C LEU A 105 -13.53 -7.33 16.83
N LEU A 106 -14.77 -6.88 16.94
CA LEU A 106 -15.33 -6.44 18.21
C LEU A 106 -15.66 -7.64 19.13
N PHE A 107 -16.33 -8.66 18.59
CA PHE A 107 -16.79 -9.82 19.36
C PHE A 107 -15.66 -10.78 19.71
N PHE A 108 -14.71 -11.00 18.81
CA PHE A 108 -13.58 -11.92 18.97
C PHE A 108 -12.26 -11.22 19.28
N ALA A 109 -12.29 -9.96 19.77
CA ALA A 109 -11.09 -9.15 20.01
C ALA A 109 -10.09 -9.85 20.93
N GLU A 110 -10.52 -10.42 22.03
CA GLU A 110 -9.68 -11.10 23.01
C GLU A 110 -9.06 -12.37 22.45
N ASP A 111 -9.88 -13.22 21.83
CA ASP A 111 -9.42 -14.48 21.22
C ASP A 111 -8.39 -14.25 20.11
N LEU A 112 -8.61 -13.22 19.28
CA LEU A 112 -7.69 -12.85 18.22
C LEU A 112 -6.37 -12.32 18.76
N LEU A 113 -6.38 -11.53 19.81
CA LEU A 113 -5.17 -11.02 20.44
C LEU A 113 -4.37 -12.14 21.14
N LEU A 114 -5.06 -13.09 21.78
CA LEU A 114 -4.44 -14.28 22.33
C LEU A 114 -3.83 -15.16 21.25
N LEU A 115 -4.53 -15.35 20.13
CA LEU A 115 -4.02 -16.08 18.97
C LEU A 115 -2.78 -15.41 18.36
N MET A 116 -2.72 -14.08 18.39
CA MET A 116 -1.55 -13.30 17.96
C MET A 116 -0.39 -13.35 18.98
N GLY A 117 -0.58 -13.99 20.12
CA GLY A 117 0.45 -14.14 21.14
C GLY A 117 0.62 -12.89 22.02
N LEU A 118 -0.41 -12.04 22.14
CA LEU A 118 -0.35 -10.90 23.08
C LEU A 118 -0.29 -11.42 24.51
N ARG A 119 0.72 -10.97 25.25
CA ARG A 119 0.89 -11.36 26.64
C ARG A 119 -0.25 -10.86 27.52
N PRO A 120 -0.66 -11.60 28.58
CA PRO A 120 -1.79 -11.22 29.46
C PRO A 120 -1.62 -9.85 30.12
N ASP A 121 -0.39 -9.47 30.48
CA ASP A 121 -0.06 -8.15 31.07
C ASP A 121 -0.29 -6.98 30.10
N LEU A 122 -0.25 -7.22 28.79
CA LEU A 122 -0.49 -6.22 27.76
C LEU A 122 -1.95 -6.17 27.27
N MET A 123 -2.79 -7.12 27.72
CA MET A 123 -4.19 -7.22 27.30
C MET A 123 -4.99 -5.98 27.71
N ALA A 124 -4.68 -5.40 28.89
CA ALA A 124 -5.30 -4.18 29.37
C ALA A 124 -5.11 -2.98 28.43
N TYR A 125 -4.07 -2.97 27.61
CA TYR A 125 -3.78 -1.93 26.62
C TYR A 125 -4.31 -2.32 25.23
N GLY A 126 -4.11 -3.59 24.82
CA GLY A 126 -4.43 -4.06 23.48
C GLY A 126 -5.92 -4.22 23.22
N LEU A 127 -6.67 -4.75 24.20
CA LEU A 127 -8.08 -5.07 24.05
C LEU A 127 -8.96 -3.83 23.82
N PRO A 128 -8.87 -2.76 24.61
CA PRO A 128 -9.64 -1.54 24.36
C PRO A 128 -9.29 -0.90 23.00
N TYR A 129 -8.01 -0.86 22.66
CA TYR A 129 -7.56 -0.34 21.36
C TYR A 129 -8.15 -1.14 20.20
N MET A 130 -8.09 -2.47 20.29
CA MET A 130 -8.63 -3.38 19.28
C MET A 130 -10.15 -3.22 19.12
N LYS A 131 -10.89 -3.15 20.22
CA LYS A 131 -12.34 -2.96 20.19
C LYS A 131 -12.74 -1.65 19.53
N ILE A 132 -12.02 -0.55 19.80
CA ILE A 132 -12.33 0.75 19.22
C ILE A 132 -11.89 0.79 17.74
N VAL A 133 -10.61 0.56 17.45
CA VAL A 133 -10.09 0.68 16.08
C VAL A 133 -10.64 -0.40 15.15
N GLY A 134 -10.79 -1.62 15.66
CA GLY A 134 -11.38 -2.75 14.93
C GLY A 134 -12.88 -2.60 14.74
N GLY A 135 -13.62 -2.18 15.78
CA GLY A 135 -15.07 -1.95 15.72
C GLY A 135 -15.49 -0.88 14.71
N PHE A 136 -14.61 0.09 14.43
CA PHE A 136 -14.82 1.14 13.43
C PHE A 136 -13.96 0.97 12.17
N ALA A 137 -13.43 -0.23 11.89
CA ALA A 137 -12.59 -0.48 10.73
C ALA A 137 -13.32 -0.26 9.38
N PHE A 138 -14.64 -0.36 9.34
CA PHE A 138 -15.46 -0.08 8.14
C PHE A 138 -15.29 1.35 7.61
N PHE A 139 -14.93 2.34 8.44
CA PHE A 139 -14.57 3.67 7.95
C PHE A 139 -13.33 3.64 7.07
N GLN A 140 -12.34 2.81 7.41
CA GLN A 140 -11.16 2.63 6.56
C GLN A 140 -11.52 1.99 5.22
N ALA A 141 -12.40 0.98 5.21
CA ALA A 141 -12.88 0.34 3.98
C ALA A 141 -13.57 1.33 3.04
N LEU A 142 -14.44 2.19 3.58
CA LEU A 142 -15.11 3.25 2.81
C LEU A 142 -14.11 4.30 2.31
N SER A 143 -13.18 4.74 3.15
CA SER A 143 -12.16 5.74 2.79
C SER A 143 -11.29 5.27 1.62
N LEU A 144 -10.90 3.99 1.61
CA LEU A 144 -10.13 3.39 0.51
C LEU A 144 -10.91 3.41 -0.81
N SER A 145 -12.19 3.02 -0.82
CA SER A 145 -13.04 3.04 -2.01
C SER A 145 -13.28 4.46 -2.55
N LEU A 146 -13.53 5.42 -1.65
CA LEU A 146 -13.73 6.83 -2.01
C LEU A 146 -12.46 7.43 -2.60
N SER A 147 -11.31 7.18 -1.97
CA SER A 147 -10.01 7.65 -2.46
C SER A 147 -9.67 7.04 -3.83
N ALA A 148 -9.91 5.74 -4.02
CA ALA A 148 -9.69 5.06 -5.31
C ALA A 148 -10.56 5.65 -6.42
N SER A 149 -11.84 5.92 -6.14
CA SER A 149 -12.76 6.56 -7.07
C SER A 149 -12.31 7.97 -7.47
N LEU A 150 -11.92 8.80 -6.50
CA LEU A 150 -11.47 10.16 -6.76
C LEU A 150 -10.13 10.20 -7.51
N ARG A 151 -9.19 9.34 -7.15
CA ARG A 151 -7.91 9.22 -7.85
C ARG A 151 -8.10 8.81 -9.31
N SER A 152 -8.96 7.82 -9.58
CA SER A 152 -9.27 7.39 -10.95
C SER A 152 -9.91 8.46 -11.82
N ALA A 153 -10.57 9.45 -11.19
CA ALA A 153 -11.20 10.59 -11.86
C ALA A 153 -10.29 11.83 -12.02
N ASP A 154 -8.96 11.66 -11.98
CA ASP A 154 -7.97 12.75 -12.02
C ASP A 154 -8.09 13.76 -10.85
N LYS A 155 -8.63 13.30 -9.72
CA LYS A 155 -8.90 14.14 -8.53
C LYS A 155 -8.06 13.74 -7.32
N ALA A 156 -6.87 13.19 -7.55
CA ALA A 156 -5.95 12.68 -6.51
C ALA A 156 -5.57 13.73 -5.45
N LYS A 157 -5.65 15.02 -5.76
CA LYS A 157 -5.39 16.09 -4.80
C LYS A 157 -6.37 16.13 -3.61
N TYR A 158 -7.60 15.63 -3.79
CA TYR A 158 -8.58 15.66 -2.69
C TYR A 158 -8.28 14.62 -1.60
N PRO A 159 -8.04 13.34 -1.91
CA PRO A 159 -7.54 12.39 -0.92
C PRO A 159 -6.27 12.89 -0.21
N MET A 160 -5.33 13.51 -0.93
CA MET A 160 -4.15 14.12 -0.33
C MET A 160 -4.51 15.22 0.69
N TYR A 161 -5.40 16.16 0.34
CA TYR A 161 -5.83 17.20 1.29
C TYR A 161 -6.54 16.62 2.51
N VAL A 162 -7.36 15.57 2.30
CA VAL A 162 -8.00 14.86 3.42
C VAL A 162 -6.94 14.24 4.33
N SER A 163 -5.90 13.61 3.76
CA SER A 163 -4.79 13.05 4.56
C SER A 163 -4.06 14.12 5.36
N VAL A 164 -3.85 15.33 4.81
CA VAL A 164 -3.28 16.45 5.59
C VAL A 164 -4.17 16.81 6.77
N VAL A 165 -5.47 17.00 6.55
CA VAL A 165 -6.43 17.35 7.60
C VAL A 165 -6.48 16.27 8.67
N VAL A 166 -6.56 15.00 8.26
CA VAL A 166 -6.60 13.83 9.15
C VAL A 166 -5.34 13.74 10.02
N ASN A 167 -4.15 13.96 9.43
CA ASN A 167 -2.90 13.96 10.19
C ASN A 167 -2.88 15.05 11.27
N ILE A 168 -3.29 16.27 10.91
CA ILE A 168 -3.34 17.39 11.88
C ILE A 168 -4.35 17.07 13.00
N LEU A 169 -5.56 16.60 12.65
CA LEU A 169 -6.58 16.23 13.61
C LEU A 169 -6.13 15.09 14.51
N ASN A 170 -5.43 14.10 13.97
CA ASN A 170 -4.93 12.97 14.76
C ASN A 170 -3.85 13.41 15.75
N ILE A 171 -2.91 14.27 15.34
CA ILE A 171 -1.90 14.81 16.24
C ILE A 171 -2.57 15.58 17.41
N ILE A 172 -3.54 16.44 17.11
CA ILE A 172 -4.28 17.20 18.11
C ILE A 172 -5.10 16.25 19.00
N GLY A 173 -5.82 15.30 18.41
CA GLY A 173 -6.63 14.31 19.10
C GLY A 173 -5.80 13.43 20.03
N ASN A 174 -4.67 12.92 19.55
CA ASN A 174 -3.73 12.14 20.35
C ASN A 174 -3.17 12.98 21.51
N TYR A 175 -2.74 14.22 21.24
CA TYR A 175 -2.21 15.09 22.30
C TYR A 175 -3.25 15.37 23.39
N THR A 176 -4.49 15.58 23.01
CA THR A 176 -5.58 15.84 23.95
C THR A 176 -6.02 14.60 24.72
N LEU A 177 -6.22 13.47 24.04
CA LEU A 177 -6.83 12.28 24.61
C LEU A 177 -5.83 11.32 25.26
N ILE A 178 -4.59 11.21 24.75
CA ILE A 178 -3.56 10.37 25.38
C ILE A 178 -3.09 11.03 26.69
N PHE A 179 -2.82 12.34 26.65
CA PHE A 179 -2.18 13.05 27.76
C PHE A 179 -3.15 13.86 28.64
N GLY A 180 -4.45 13.86 28.33
CA GLY A 180 -5.46 14.58 29.12
C GLY A 180 -5.26 16.11 29.11
N LYS A 181 -4.96 16.69 27.94
CA LYS A 181 -4.79 18.13 27.79
C LYS A 181 -6.10 18.82 27.41
N PHE A 182 -6.15 20.16 27.57
CA PHE A 182 -7.33 20.98 27.26
C PHE A 182 -8.60 20.59 28.05
N GLY A 183 -8.46 20.05 29.25
CA GLY A 183 -9.59 19.66 30.11
C GLY A 183 -10.22 18.30 29.77
N MET A 184 -9.62 17.54 28.87
CA MET A 184 -10.06 16.18 28.55
C MET A 184 -9.38 15.17 29.51
N PRO A 185 -10.02 14.01 29.78
CA PRO A 185 -9.41 12.95 30.58
C PRO A 185 -8.21 12.33 29.85
N ALA A 186 -7.19 11.92 30.61
CA ALA A 186 -6.06 11.17 30.11
C ALA A 186 -6.47 9.71 29.89
N LEU A 187 -6.80 9.34 28.67
CA LEU A 187 -7.28 8.01 28.29
C LEU A 187 -6.16 7.08 27.78
N GLY A 188 -4.92 7.58 27.66
CA GLY A 188 -3.80 6.77 27.17
C GLY A 188 -4.07 6.11 25.84
N VAL A 189 -3.98 4.77 25.79
CA VAL A 189 -4.16 3.97 24.54
C VAL A 189 -5.58 4.08 23.99
N GLU A 190 -6.60 4.13 24.86
CA GLU A 190 -7.99 4.34 24.41
C GLU A 190 -8.16 5.69 23.71
N GLY A 191 -7.49 6.73 24.24
CA GLY A 191 -7.47 8.04 23.63
C GLY A 191 -6.90 8.05 22.22
N ALA A 192 -5.81 7.31 21.98
CA ALA A 192 -5.24 7.11 20.64
C ALA A 192 -6.22 6.38 19.70
N ALA A 193 -6.91 5.34 20.21
CA ALA A 193 -7.89 4.57 19.44
C ALA A 193 -9.10 5.43 19.02
N ILE A 194 -9.63 6.23 19.93
CA ILE A 194 -10.74 7.16 19.69
C ILE A 194 -10.32 8.21 18.65
N SER A 195 -9.16 8.84 18.84
CA SER A 195 -8.61 9.82 17.90
C SER A 195 -8.49 9.26 16.49
N THR A 196 -7.89 8.07 16.34
CA THR A 196 -7.70 7.42 15.04
C THR A 196 -9.03 7.06 14.39
N SER A 197 -9.98 6.50 15.13
CA SER A 197 -11.30 6.14 14.61
C SER A 197 -12.13 7.37 14.23
N PHE A 198 -12.07 8.43 15.02
CA PHE A 198 -12.71 9.71 14.69
C PHE A 198 -12.11 10.34 13.43
N CYS A 199 -10.79 10.32 13.28
CA CYS A 199 -10.11 10.81 12.08
C CYS A 199 -10.52 10.04 10.81
N ARG A 200 -10.70 8.71 10.90
CA ARG A 200 -11.21 7.90 9.80
C ARG A 200 -12.66 8.26 9.45
N PHE A 201 -13.50 8.48 10.45
CA PHE A 201 -14.87 8.97 10.23
C PHE A 201 -14.87 10.31 9.49
N VAL A 202 -14.09 11.29 9.96
CA VAL A 202 -13.95 12.62 9.32
C VAL A 202 -13.45 12.47 7.87
N SER A 203 -12.47 11.59 7.64
CA SER A 203 -11.99 11.28 6.28
C SER A 203 -13.12 10.83 5.37
N VAL A 204 -13.94 9.88 5.82
CA VAL A 204 -15.08 9.37 5.05
C VAL A 204 -16.06 10.49 4.74
N VAL A 205 -16.44 11.30 5.73
CA VAL A 205 -17.39 12.41 5.54
C VAL A 205 -16.88 13.40 4.48
N ILE A 206 -15.64 13.85 4.60
CA ILE A 206 -15.06 14.81 3.65
C ILE A 206 -14.98 14.18 2.25
N LEU A 207 -14.50 12.95 2.14
CA LEU A 207 -14.38 12.26 0.85
C LEU A 207 -15.75 12.04 0.19
N PHE A 208 -16.79 11.72 0.96
CA PHE A 208 -18.17 11.63 0.45
C PHE A 208 -18.67 12.95 -0.09
N VAL A 209 -18.50 14.04 0.66
CA VAL A 209 -18.90 15.38 0.20
C VAL A 209 -18.16 15.74 -1.09
N VAL A 210 -16.87 15.44 -1.18
CA VAL A 210 -16.07 15.69 -2.39
C VAL A 210 -16.55 14.81 -3.55
N LEU A 211 -16.85 13.52 -3.30
CA LEU A 211 -17.36 12.61 -4.33
C LEU A 211 -18.62 13.16 -4.97
N PHE A 212 -19.63 13.54 -4.16
CA PHE A 212 -20.91 14.07 -4.66
C PHE A 212 -20.75 15.41 -5.37
N ARG A 213 -19.95 16.32 -4.83
CA ARG A 213 -19.77 17.66 -5.42
C ARG A 213 -18.89 17.69 -6.67
N LYS A 214 -17.94 16.74 -6.79
CA LYS A 214 -16.87 16.85 -7.81
C LYS A 214 -16.82 15.68 -8.79
N HIS A 215 -17.49 14.56 -8.54
CA HIS A 215 -17.36 13.37 -9.38
C HIS A 215 -18.71 12.73 -9.72
N ILE A 216 -19.45 12.23 -8.75
CA ILE A 216 -20.73 11.53 -8.92
C ILE A 216 -21.79 12.28 -8.13
N PRO A 217 -22.62 13.11 -8.77
CA PRO A 217 -23.62 13.92 -8.07
C PRO A 217 -24.78 13.10 -7.48
N SER A 218 -25.06 11.91 -8.02
CA SER A 218 -26.13 11.03 -7.57
C SER A 218 -25.87 9.58 -7.95
N PHE A 219 -26.54 8.67 -7.25
CA PHE A 219 -26.59 7.23 -7.59
C PHE A 219 -28.02 6.88 -8.04
N PRO A 220 -28.36 6.99 -9.33
CA PRO A 220 -29.67 6.66 -9.84
C PRO A 220 -30.01 5.17 -9.59
N LYS A 221 -31.19 4.90 -9.03
CA LYS A 221 -31.60 3.53 -8.70
C LYS A 221 -31.67 2.62 -9.93
N GLU A 222 -32.00 3.19 -11.08
CA GLU A 222 -32.12 2.50 -12.38
C GLU A 222 -30.80 1.82 -12.79
N LEU A 223 -29.67 2.38 -12.39
CA LEU A 223 -28.34 1.78 -12.67
C LEU A 223 -28.02 0.55 -11.80
N PHE A 224 -28.78 0.33 -10.74
CA PHE A 224 -28.61 -0.79 -9.81
C PHE A 224 -29.78 -1.80 -9.86
N THR A 225 -30.73 -1.60 -10.75
CA THR A 225 -31.89 -2.48 -10.94
C THR A 225 -32.01 -2.87 -12.41
N PRO A 226 -31.66 -4.13 -12.79
CA PRO A 226 -31.16 -5.22 -11.96
C PRO A 226 -29.75 -4.98 -11.41
N PHE A 227 -29.41 -5.68 -10.31
CA PHE A 227 -28.08 -5.52 -9.68
C PHE A 227 -26.95 -5.83 -10.69
N PRO A 228 -25.94 -4.96 -10.82
CA PRO A 228 -24.87 -5.12 -11.84
C PRO A 228 -23.81 -6.15 -11.44
N TRP A 229 -24.17 -7.42 -11.45
CA TRP A 229 -23.32 -8.56 -11.09
C TRP A 229 -22.01 -8.63 -11.89
N ILE A 230 -22.06 -8.17 -13.15
CA ILE A 230 -20.88 -8.16 -14.03
C ILE A 230 -19.79 -7.27 -13.44
N GLU A 231 -20.15 -6.09 -12.94
CA GLU A 231 -19.19 -5.15 -12.36
C GLU A 231 -18.62 -5.66 -11.03
N LEU A 232 -19.46 -6.31 -10.19
CA LEU A 232 -18.96 -6.98 -8.99
C LEU A 232 -17.99 -8.11 -9.35
N LYS A 233 -18.33 -8.95 -10.33
CA LYS A 233 -17.44 -10.02 -10.81
C LYS A 233 -16.11 -9.47 -11.34
N ASN A 234 -16.14 -8.34 -12.05
CA ASN A 234 -14.94 -7.68 -12.56
C ASN A 234 -14.10 -7.12 -11.42
N LEU A 235 -14.69 -6.50 -10.40
CA LEU A 235 -14.00 -6.04 -9.20
C LEU A 235 -13.27 -7.19 -8.48
N LEU A 236 -13.97 -8.29 -8.24
CA LEU A 236 -13.41 -9.48 -7.57
C LEU A 236 -12.35 -10.18 -8.43
N LYS A 237 -12.54 -10.21 -9.75
CA LYS A 237 -11.55 -10.75 -10.70
C LYS A 237 -10.21 -10.01 -10.67
N ILE A 238 -10.23 -8.72 -10.35
CA ILE A 238 -9.02 -7.91 -10.16
C ILE A 238 -8.49 -8.08 -8.74
N GLY A 239 -9.37 -7.94 -7.77
CA GLY A 239 -9.00 -7.83 -6.36
C GLY A 239 -8.49 -9.13 -5.77
N ILE A 240 -9.19 -10.27 -5.96
CA ILE A 240 -8.83 -11.54 -5.34
C ILE A 240 -7.43 -12.02 -5.74
N PRO A 241 -7.03 -12.07 -7.02
CA PRO A 241 -5.68 -12.46 -7.38
C PRO A 241 -4.62 -11.51 -6.82
N SER A 242 -4.92 -10.21 -6.78
CA SER A 242 -4.02 -9.20 -6.22
C SER A 242 -3.84 -9.36 -4.70
N ALA A 243 -4.91 -9.65 -3.96
CA ALA A 243 -4.84 -9.96 -2.55
C ALA A 243 -4.02 -11.23 -2.29
N GLY A 244 -4.24 -12.28 -3.10
CA GLY A 244 -3.47 -13.52 -3.02
C GLY A 244 -1.96 -13.29 -3.19
N GLU A 245 -1.56 -12.40 -4.11
CA GLU A 245 -0.16 -12.01 -4.27
C GLU A 245 0.37 -11.25 -3.05
N HIS A 246 -0.39 -10.28 -2.50
CA HIS A 246 0.02 -9.56 -1.29
C HIS A 246 0.11 -10.47 -0.06
N MET A 247 -0.82 -11.41 0.11
CA MET A 247 -0.74 -12.41 1.17
C MET A 247 0.48 -13.32 0.99
N SER A 248 0.74 -13.78 -0.23
CA SER A 248 1.91 -14.57 -0.57
C SER A 248 3.21 -13.83 -0.28
N TYR A 249 3.26 -12.51 -0.60
CA TYR A 249 4.38 -11.64 -0.26
C TYR A 249 4.56 -11.54 1.26
N SER A 250 3.49 -11.29 2.01
CA SER A 250 3.57 -11.21 3.48
C SER A 250 4.08 -12.51 4.10
N LEU A 251 3.60 -13.65 3.60
CA LEU A 251 4.06 -14.96 4.05
C LEU A 251 5.54 -15.19 3.73
N SER A 252 5.98 -14.82 2.53
CA SER A 252 7.40 -14.93 2.15
C SER A 252 8.31 -14.09 3.05
N GLN A 253 7.85 -12.88 3.44
CA GLN A 253 8.60 -12.02 4.36
C GLN A 253 8.70 -12.62 5.78
N VAL A 254 7.67 -13.33 6.24
CA VAL A 254 7.73 -14.07 7.52
C VAL A 254 8.78 -15.17 7.44
N VAL A 255 8.78 -15.98 6.38
CA VAL A 255 9.78 -17.06 6.17
C VAL A 255 11.20 -16.50 6.09
N ILE A 256 11.39 -15.41 5.34
CA ILE A 256 12.70 -14.74 5.24
C ILE A 256 13.14 -14.17 6.59
N THR A 257 12.23 -13.60 7.38
CA THR A 257 12.53 -13.13 8.73
C THR A 257 13.00 -14.26 9.63
N TYR A 258 12.33 -15.42 9.53
CA TYR A 258 12.76 -16.63 10.23
C TYR A 258 14.19 -17.04 9.85
N PHE A 259 14.54 -17.06 8.55
CA PHE A 259 15.90 -17.35 8.10
C PHE A 259 16.93 -16.33 8.63
N ILE A 260 16.60 -15.05 8.62
CA ILE A 260 17.51 -14.01 9.14
C ILE A 260 17.72 -14.17 10.64
N ASN A 261 16.67 -14.53 11.39
CA ASN A 261 16.76 -14.82 12.82
C ASN A 261 17.69 -16.02 13.13
N MET A 262 17.79 -16.99 12.21
CA MET A 262 18.74 -18.10 12.34
C MET A 262 20.21 -17.66 12.18
N ILE A 263 20.48 -16.50 11.55
CA ILE A 263 21.84 -15.98 11.35
C ILE A 263 22.33 -15.34 12.66
N SER A 264 21.67 -14.27 13.10
CA SER A 264 21.98 -13.57 14.36
C SER A 264 20.97 -12.44 14.67
N ASN A 265 20.93 -12.03 15.94
CA ASN A 265 20.17 -10.84 16.36
C ASN A 265 20.66 -9.56 15.67
N GLN A 266 21.95 -9.44 15.41
CA GLN A 266 22.54 -8.30 14.67
C GLN A 266 22.04 -8.25 13.23
N ALA A 267 21.88 -9.41 12.55
CA ALA A 267 21.34 -9.49 11.21
C ALA A 267 19.87 -9.03 11.18
N LEU A 268 19.07 -9.42 12.17
CA LEU A 268 17.68 -8.99 12.30
C LEU A 268 17.57 -7.47 12.54
N ALA A 269 18.39 -6.91 13.43
CA ALA A 269 18.47 -5.49 13.67
C ALA A 269 18.91 -4.72 12.43
N THR A 270 19.95 -5.21 11.72
CA THR A 270 20.42 -4.61 10.46
C THR A 270 19.31 -4.55 9.42
N ARG A 271 18.56 -5.65 9.23
CA ARG A 271 17.41 -5.67 8.34
C ARG A 271 16.39 -4.59 8.70
N SER A 272 16.06 -4.46 9.98
CA SER A 272 15.07 -3.46 10.44
C SER A 272 15.53 -2.04 10.12
N TYR A 273 16.79 -1.70 10.43
CA TYR A 273 17.34 -0.37 10.11
C TYR A 273 17.36 -0.09 8.62
N VAL A 274 17.90 -1.04 7.83
CA VAL A 274 17.98 -0.87 6.37
C VAL A 274 16.59 -0.73 5.76
N THR A 275 15.62 -1.57 6.15
CA THR A 275 14.25 -1.50 5.63
C THR A 275 13.60 -0.15 5.91
N ASN A 276 13.79 0.42 7.10
CA ASN A 276 13.28 1.76 7.44
C ASN A 276 13.91 2.87 6.59
N ILE A 277 15.22 2.78 6.31
CA ILE A 277 15.91 3.76 5.45
C ILE A 277 15.40 3.65 4.01
N VAL A 278 15.34 2.42 3.49
CA VAL A 278 14.99 2.12 2.10
C VAL A 278 13.53 2.47 1.78
N MET A 279 12.65 2.44 2.77
CA MET A 279 11.25 2.82 2.59
C MET A 279 11.09 4.19 1.92
N PHE A 280 11.95 5.14 2.22
CA PHE A 280 11.94 6.47 1.62
C PHE A 280 12.46 6.50 0.18
N THR A 281 13.23 5.51 -0.26
CA THR A 281 13.78 5.48 -1.61
C THR A 281 12.76 5.03 -2.64
N TYR A 282 11.89 4.08 -2.32
CA TYR A 282 10.94 3.52 -3.28
C TYR A 282 9.55 4.18 -3.30
N ILE A 283 9.20 4.96 -2.28
CA ILE A 283 7.87 5.58 -2.19
C ILE A 283 7.52 6.44 -3.41
N PHE A 284 8.53 7.11 -3.98
CA PHE A 284 8.34 7.91 -5.18
C PHE A 284 8.02 7.03 -6.40
N ALA A 285 8.76 5.92 -6.59
CA ALA A 285 8.49 4.99 -7.67
C ALA A 285 7.11 4.35 -7.54
N LEU A 286 6.70 4.02 -6.31
CA LEU A 286 5.36 3.50 -6.02
C LEU A 286 4.26 4.50 -6.42
N ALA A 287 4.40 5.76 -6.02
CA ALA A 287 3.45 6.81 -6.37
C ALA A 287 3.40 7.07 -7.89
N MET A 288 4.55 7.05 -8.56
CA MET A 288 4.65 7.16 -10.01
C MET A 288 3.98 5.98 -10.71
N ALA A 289 4.16 4.75 -10.21
CA ALA A 289 3.53 3.55 -10.77
C ALA A 289 2.00 3.60 -10.60
N GLN A 290 1.49 4.00 -9.44
CA GLN A 290 0.05 4.15 -9.18
C GLN A 290 -0.58 5.27 -10.03
N GLY A 291 0.02 6.45 -10.09
CA GLY A 291 -0.46 7.55 -10.93
C GLY A 291 -0.39 7.21 -12.42
N GLY A 292 0.68 6.51 -12.83
CA GLY A 292 0.85 5.98 -14.18
C GLY A 292 -0.21 4.94 -14.55
N ALA A 293 -0.57 4.06 -13.63
CA ALA A 293 -1.61 3.06 -13.83
C ALA A 293 -2.98 3.69 -14.14
N ILE A 294 -3.36 4.74 -13.42
CA ILE A 294 -4.61 5.47 -13.68
C ILE A 294 -4.60 6.05 -15.11
N LEU A 295 -3.51 6.71 -15.49
CA LEU A 295 -3.39 7.31 -16.81
C LEU A 295 -3.34 6.26 -17.93
N ILE A 296 -2.68 5.12 -17.71
CA ILE A 296 -2.68 3.97 -18.62
C ILE A 296 -4.12 3.44 -18.78
N GLY A 297 -4.85 3.27 -17.66
CA GLY A 297 -6.26 2.85 -17.67
C GLY A 297 -7.13 3.77 -18.53
N HIS A 298 -7.00 5.09 -18.38
CA HIS A 298 -7.71 6.05 -19.23
C HIS A 298 -7.36 5.88 -20.72
N LEU A 299 -6.07 5.72 -21.05
CA LEU A 299 -5.63 5.59 -22.43
C LEU A 299 -6.06 4.25 -23.06
N VAL A 300 -6.06 3.17 -22.29
CA VAL A 300 -6.61 1.87 -22.70
C VAL A 300 -8.11 1.98 -22.91
N GLY A 301 -8.83 2.63 -22.01
CA GLY A 301 -10.25 2.94 -22.17
C GLY A 301 -10.57 3.73 -23.44
N MET A 302 -9.75 4.72 -23.78
CA MET A 302 -9.82 5.48 -25.03
C MET A 302 -9.37 4.71 -26.26
N LYS A 303 -8.94 3.45 -26.13
CA LYS A 303 -8.30 2.64 -27.19
C LYS A 303 -7.02 3.26 -27.79
N LYS A 304 -6.33 4.14 -27.03
CA LYS A 304 -5.09 4.82 -27.43
C LYS A 304 -3.85 4.02 -27.02
N ILE A 305 -3.71 2.81 -27.57
CA ILE A 305 -2.69 1.84 -27.16
C ILE A 305 -1.25 2.38 -27.28
N LYS A 306 -0.91 3.05 -28.40
CA LYS A 306 0.44 3.65 -28.57
C LYS A 306 0.76 4.71 -27.51
N ALA A 307 -0.23 5.50 -27.12
CA ALA A 307 -0.07 6.51 -26.06
C ALA A 307 0.10 5.85 -24.69
N ALA A 308 -0.68 4.81 -24.38
CA ALA A 308 -0.54 4.00 -23.16
C ALA A 308 0.87 3.40 -23.06
N TYR A 309 1.36 2.78 -24.13
CA TYR A 309 2.72 2.24 -24.20
C TYR A 309 3.79 3.30 -23.92
N THR A 310 3.70 4.46 -24.57
CA THR A 310 4.68 5.55 -24.43
C THR A 310 4.70 6.13 -23.03
N ILE A 311 3.51 6.36 -22.42
CA ILE A 311 3.38 6.82 -21.04
C ILE A 311 3.93 5.78 -20.08
N GLY A 312 3.59 4.52 -20.26
CA GLY A 312 4.14 3.44 -19.44
C GLY A 312 5.67 3.44 -19.43
N LYS A 313 6.31 3.52 -20.59
CA LYS A 313 7.77 3.64 -20.69
C LYS A 313 8.34 4.88 -19.99
N ARG A 314 7.61 5.98 -19.99
CA ARG A 314 8.04 7.20 -19.33
C ARG A 314 7.94 7.09 -17.81
N VAL A 315 6.81 6.57 -17.30
CA VAL A 315 6.61 6.28 -15.88
C VAL A 315 7.73 5.38 -15.35
N MET A 316 8.01 4.30 -16.08
CA MET A 316 9.08 3.37 -15.74
C MET A 316 10.44 4.08 -15.64
N ARG A 317 10.84 4.83 -16.70
CA ARG A 317 12.15 5.52 -16.72
C ARG A 317 12.29 6.54 -15.58
N LEU A 318 11.24 7.31 -15.32
CA LEU A 318 11.25 8.29 -14.23
C LEU A 318 11.28 7.61 -12.85
N GLY A 319 10.50 6.55 -12.66
CA GLY A 319 10.49 5.76 -11.43
C GLY A 319 11.86 5.15 -11.14
N VAL A 320 12.46 4.48 -12.13
CA VAL A 320 13.81 3.90 -12.02
C VAL A 320 14.85 4.99 -11.73
N ALA A 321 14.86 6.06 -12.50
CA ALA A 321 15.85 7.14 -12.32
C ALA A 321 15.79 7.74 -10.92
N MET A 322 14.58 8.00 -10.38
CA MET A 322 14.42 8.57 -9.04
C MET A 322 14.79 7.58 -7.94
N SER A 323 14.31 6.34 -8.00
CA SER A 323 14.64 5.32 -6.98
C SER A 323 16.13 5.03 -6.94
N VAL A 324 16.76 4.83 -8.11
CA VAL A 324 18.20 4.57 -8.19
C VAL A 324 19.01 5.78 -7.69
N SER A 325 18.61 7.01 -8.05
CA SER A 325 19.31 8.22 -7.55
C SER A 325 19.19 8.37 -6.04
N LEU A 326 17.98 8.15 -5.46
CA LEU A 326 17.79 8.21 -4.01
C LEU A 326 18.55 7.09 -3.29
N SER A 327 18.52 5.87 -3.84
CA SER A 327 19.27 4.74 -3.28
C SER A 327 20.78 4.97 -3.35
N PHE A 328 21.28 5.57 -4.41
CA PHE A 328 22.68 5.96 -4.52
C PHE A 328 23.08 6.99 -3.46
N LEU A 329 22.23 7.99 -3.21
CA LEU A 329 22.45 8.96 -2.14
C LEU A 329 22.45 8.28 -0.76
N THR A 330 21.48 7.40 -0.49
CA THR A 330 21.44 6.67 0.78
C THR A 330 22.63 5.73 0.95
N ALA A 331 23.17 5.14 -0.12
CA ALA A 331 24.38 4.31 -0.05
C ALA A 331 25.63 5.14 0.30
N ILE A 332 25.80 6.34 -0.30
CA ILE A 332 26.92 7.24 0.03
C ILE A 332 26.89 7.65 1.50
N PHE A 333 25.74 8.06 2.00
CA PHE A 333 25.58 8.50 3.39
C PHE A 333 25.28 7.36 4.36
N GLY A 334 25.23 6.10 3.89
CA GLY A 334 24.77 4.94 4.64
C GLY A 334 25.45 4.73 5.98
N LYS A 335 26.77 4.87 6.03
CA LYS A 335 27.54 4.76 7.28
C LYS A 335 27.13 5.83 8.30
N HIS A 336 26.92 7.07 7.85
CA HIS A 336 26.50 8.17 8.73
C HIS A 336 25.08 7.97 9.22
N ILE A 337 24.16 7.61 8.32
CA ILE A 337 22.76 7.37 8.68
C ILE A 337 22.64 6.21 9.69
N LEU A 338 23.33 5.10 9.43
CA LEU A 338 23.33 3.95 10.34
C LEU A 338 24.03 4.29 11.66
N GLY A 339 25.11 5.06 11.64
CA GLY A 339 25.79 5.51 12.86
C GLY A 339 24.98 6.43 13.75
N MET A 340 23.92 7.10 13.20
CA MET A 340 22.93 7.83 14.03
C MET A 340 21.92 6.90 14.72
N LEU A 341 21.72 5.69 14.18
CA LEU A 341 20.74 4.74 14.67
C LEU A 341 21.32 3.70 15.63
N THR A 342 22.61 3.37 15.46
CA THR A 342 23.33 2.37 16.27
C THR A 342 24.80 2.66 16.38
N SER A 343 25.42 2.21 17.47
CA SER A 343 26.88 2.23 17.67
C SER A 343 27.55 0.87 17.39
N ASP A 344 26.81 -0.16 17.00
CA ASP A 344 27.36 -1.49 16.67
C ASP A 344 28.12 -1.45 15.35
N PRO A 345 29.46 -1.69 15.35
CA PRO A 345 30.28 -1.61 14.13
C PRO A 345 29.89 -2.65 13.08
N TRP A 346 29.43 -3.84 13.49
CA TRP A 346 29.01 -4.89 12.57
C TRP A 346 27.73 -4.50 11.81
N ILE A 347 26.74 -3.93 12.53
CA ILE A 347 25.49 -3.46 11.94
C ILE A 347 25.78 -2.33 10.93
N ILE A 348 26.65 -1.37 11.30
CA ILE A 348 27.02 -0.26 10.42
C ILE A 348 27.75 -0.77 9.16
N ALA A 349 28.72 -1.68 9.31
CA ALA A 349 29.48 -2.21 8.17
C ALA A 349 28.58 -3.04 7.25
N THR A 350 27.83 -3.99 7.80
CA THR A 350 26.94 -4.88 7.05
C THR A 350 25.79 -4.09 6.39
N GLY A 351 25.13 -3.21 7.13
CA GLY A 351 24.05 -2.37 6.62
C GLY A 351 24.52 -1.43 5.50
N SER A 352 25.71 -0.85 5.65
CA SER A 352 26.31 -0.01 4.61
C SER A 352 26.59 -0.80 3.31
N THR A 353 27.08 -2.03 3.43
CA THR A 353 27.27 -2.94 2.27
C THR A 353 25.93 -3.24 1.60
N ILE A 354 24.90 -3.52 2.39
CA ILE A 354 23.56 -3.78 1.88
C ILE A 354 22.99 -2.57 1.13
N LEU A 355 23.21 -1.35 1.61
CA LEU A 355 22.74 -0.13 0.93
C LEU A 355 23.37 0.07 -0.45
N TRP A 356 24.58 -0.45 -0.71
CA TRP A 356 25.15 -0.49 -2.06
C TRP A 356 24.45 -1.51 -2.96
N ILE A 357 24.07 -2.68 -2.43
CA ILE A 357 23.28 -3.67 -3.16
C ILE A 357 21.87 -3.15 -3.45
N GLU A 358 21.33 -2.33 -2.55
CA GLU A 358 20.00 -1.74 -2.67
C GLU A 358 19.86 -0.89 -3.94
N ILE A 359 20.93 -0.31 -4.47
CA ILE A 359 20.88 0.42 -5.76
C ILE A 359 20.40 -0.50 -6.89
N LEU A 360 20.91 -1.74 -6.92
CA LEU A 360 20.50 -2.74 -7.90
C LEU A 360 19.09 -3.25 -7.61
N LEU A 361 18.76 -3.42 -6.33
CA LEU A 361 17.43 -3.85 -5.90
C LEU A 361 16.37 -2.81 -6.29
N GLU A 362 16.61 -1.53 -6.05
CA GLU A 362 15.68 -0.44 -6.37
C GLU A 362 15.45 -0.29 -7.88
N ASN A 363 16.44 -0.58 -8.69
CA ASN A 363 16.23 -0.68 -10.15
C ASN A 363 15.17 -1.73 -10.48
N GLY A 364 15.32 -2.94 -9.95
CA GLY A 364 14.36 -4.04 -10.14
C GLY A 364 12.99 -3.72 -9.55
N ARG A 365 12.94 -3.18 -8.32
CA ARG A 365 11.71 -2.82 -7.61
C ARG A 365 10.90 -1.77 -8.37
N ALA A 366 11.56 -0.73 -8.90
CA ALA A 366 10.87 0.29 -9.71
C ALA A 366 10.31 -0.29 -11.01
N LEU A 367 11.04 -1.20 -11.68
CA LEU A 367 10.56 -1.94 -12.85
C LEU A 367 9.38 -2.84 -12.50
N ASN A 368 9.42 -3.53 -11.37
CA ASN A 368 8.37 -4.39 -10.86
C ASN A 368 7.10 -3.57 -10.53
N PHE A 369 7.20 -2.50 -9.75
CA PHE A 369 6.07 -1.62 -9.44
C PHE A 369 5.41 -1.09 -10.71
N PHE A 370 6.20 -0.62 -11.67
CA PHE A 370 5.68 -0.20 -12.96
C PHE A 370 4.97 -1.35 -13.66
N GLY A 371 5.61 -2.52 -13.78
CA GLY A 371 5.11 -3.65 -14.54
C GLY A 371 3.78 -4.18 -13.99
N VAL A 372 3.69 -4.41 -12.69
CA VAL A 372 2.49 -4.88 -12.00
C VAL A 372 1.34 -3.88 -12.20
N ASN A 373 1.57 -2.60 -11.91
CA ASN A 373 0.54 -1.57 -11.99
C ASN A 373 0.07 -1.32 -13.43
N ALA A 374 0.99 -1.26 -14.40
CA ALA A 374 0.67 -1.02 -15.80
C ALA A 374 -0.09 -2.20 -16.43
N LEU A 375 0.36 -3.44 -16.21
CA LEU A 375 -0.29 -4.64 -16.74
C LEU A 375 -1.69 -4.81 -16.14
N ARG A 376 -1.85 -4.67 -14.83
CA ARG A 376 -3.17 -4.73 -14.17
C ARG A 376 -4.11 -3.65 -14.69
N SER A 377 -3.63 -2.43 -14.84
CA SER A 377 -4.43 -1.31 -15.36
C SER A 377 -4.83 -1.50 -16.83
N ALA A 378 -4.07 -2.28 -17.58
CA ALA A 378 -4.41 -2.69 -18.95
C ALA A 378 -5.32 -3.92 -19.01
N GLY A 379 -5.63 -4.57 -17.88
CA GLY A 379 -6.48 -5.75 -17.76
C GLY A 379 -5.74 -7.10 -17.73
N ASP A 380 -4.41 -7.10 -17.84
CA ASP A 380 -3.59 -8.31 -17.75
C ASP A 380 -3.23 -8.60 -16.28
N ILE A 381 -4.16 -9.17 -15.53
CA ILE A 381 -4.09 -9.29 -14.06
C ILE A 381 -3.35 -10.56 -13.66
N TYR A 382 -3.69 -11.70 -14.25
CA TYR A 382 -3.18 -13.00 -13.80
C TYR A 382 -1.68 -13.19 -14.06
N PHE A 383 -1.18 -12.60 -15.15
CA PHE A 383 0.23 -12.75 -15.52
C PHE A 383 1.18 -12.17 -14.47
N PRO A 384 1.04 -10.89 -14.04
CA PRO A 384 1.92 -10.34 -12.99
C PRO A 384 1.77 -11.06 -11.65
N VAL A 385 0.57 -11.51 -11.28
CA VAL A 385 0.32 -12.27 -10.05
C VAL A 385 1.06 -13.61 -10.07
N LEU A 386 0.91 -14.38 -11.16
CA LEU A 386 1.55 -15.67 -11.27
C LEU A 386 3.08 -15.56 -11.25
N VAL A 387 3.63 -14.65 -12.07
CA VAL A 387 5.08 -14.40 -12.12
C VAL A 387 5.57 -13.89 -10.77
N GLY A 388 4.83 -12.97 -10.12
CA GLY A 388 5.15 -12.46 -8.80
C GLY A 388 5.31 -13.57 -7.78
N ILE A 389 4.33 -14.46 -7.66
CA ILE A 389 4.36 -15.58 -6.70
C ILE A 389 5.47 -16.59 -7.04
N VAL A 390 5.55 -17.03 -8.31
CA VAL A 390 6.52 -18.08 -8.71
C VAL A 390 7.96 -17.62 -8.52
N VAL A 391 8.30 -16.40 -8.97
CA VAL A 391 9.67 -15.88 -8.87
C VAL A 391 10.03 -15.58 -7.41
N MET A 392 9.11 -14.98 -6.65
CA MET A 392 9.33 -14.69 -5.23
C MET A 392 9.63 -15.95 -4.42
N TRP A 393 8.83 -17.01 -4.55
CA TRP A 393 9.11 -18.27 -3.84
C TRP A 393 10.29 -19.02 -4.41
N GLY A 394 10.43 -19.10 -5.73
CA GLY A 394 11.49 -19.85 -6.40
C GLY A 394 12.86 -19.19 -6.33
N VAL A 395 12.94 -17.86 -6.38
CA VAL A 395 14.21 -17.12 -6.34
C VAL A 395 14.43 -16.53 -4.97
N GLN A 396 13.51 -15.67 -4.47
CA GLN A 396 13.76 -14.92 -3.25
C GLN A 396 13.82 -15.82 -2.00
N VAL A 397 12.81 -16.69 -1.79
CA VAL A 397 12.77 -17.54 -0.59
C VAL A 397 13.80 -18.64 -0.68
N VAL A 398 13.78 -19.44 -1.76
CA VAL A 398 14.71 -20.57 -1.96
C VAL A 398 16.17 -20.07 -2.04
N GLY A 399 16.44 -19.01 -2.80
CA GLY A 399 17.77 -18.44 -2.92
C GLY A 399 18.29 -17.88 -1.58
N SER A 400 17.43 -17.24 -0.79
CA SER A 400 17.77 -16.78 0.57
C SER A 400 18.17 -17.92 1.49
N TYR A 401 17.45 -19.05 1.44
CA TYR A 401 17.81 -20.23 2.21
C TYR A 401 19.16 -20.79 1.76
N ILE A 402 19.34 -21.03 0.46
CA ILE A 402 20.56 -21.64 -0.09
C ILE A 402 21.79 -20.77 0.17
N LEU A 403 21.76 -19.50 -0.22
CA LEU A 403 22.92 -18.63 -0.12
C LEU A 403 23.12 -18.07 1.29
N GLY A 404 22.03 -17.68 1.95
CA GLY A 404 22.10 -17.05 3.27
C GLY A 404 22.42 -18.05 4.38
N ILE A 405 21.76 -19.19 4.40
CA ILE A 405 21.86 -20.22 5.44
C ILE A 405 22.73 -21.37 4.98
N GLY A 406 22.41 -22.01 3.84
CA GLY A 406 23.07 -23.23 3.38
C GLY A 406 24.57 -23.05 3.10
N LEU A 407 24.94 -21.96 2.43
CA LEU A 407 26.35 -21.61 2.17
C LEU A 407 26.96 -20.69 3.26
N GLY A 408 26.15 -20.22 4.22
CA GLY A 408 26.63 -19.37 5.31
C GLY A 408 27.06 -17.96 4.90
N TRP A 409 26.65 -17.47 3.71
CA TRP A 409 27.03 -16.13 3.24
C TRP A 409 26.24 -14.98 3.92
N GLY A 410 25.25 -15.35 4.76
CA GLY A 410 24.55 -14.44 5.65
C GLY A 410 23.65 -13.41 4.97
N LEU A 411 23.37 -12.31 5.70
CA LEU A 411 22.39 -11.30 5.32
C LEU A 411 22.69 -10.59 4.01
N VAL A 412 23.96 -10.34 3.71
CA VAL A 412 24.40 -9.63 2.48
C VAL A 412 24.03 -10.43 1.23
N ALA A 413 24.25 -11.75 1.27
CA ALA A 413 23.85 -12.63 0.16
C ALA A 413 22.33 -12.70 -0.01
N MET A 414 21.57 -12.72 1.08
CA MET A 414 20.11 -12.64 1.00
C MET A 414 19.65 -11.36 0.30
N TRP A 415 20.29 -10.22 0.58
CA TRP A 415 19.96 -8.97 -0.10
C TRP A 415 20.30 -8.98 -1.60
N ALA A 416 21.39 -9.64 -1.96
CA ALA A 416 21.71 -9.86 -3.37
C ALA A 416 20.66 -10.73 -4.07
N VAL A 417 20.11 -11.74 -3.38
CA VAL A 417 19.00 -12.55 -3.88
C VAL A 417 17.72 -11.72 -4.04
N PHE A 418 17.43 -10.80 -3.09
CA PHE A 418 16.28 -9.88 -3.23
C PHE A 418 16.44 -8.99 -4.45
N ALA A 419 17.64 -8.47 -4.68
CA ALA A 419 17.94 -7.68 -5.88
C ALA A 419 17.75 -8.51 -7.16
N LEU A 420 18.20 -9.76 -7.17
CA LEU A 420 18.01 -10.68 -8.30
C LEU A 420 16.53 -10.93 -8.58
N ASP A 421 15.74 -11.26 -7.55
CA ASP A 421 14.30 -11.49 -7.65
C ASP A 421 13.56 -10.30 -8.25
N GLU A 422 13.77 -9.10 -7.70
CA GLU A 422 13.12 -7.88 -8.18
C GLU A 422 13.48 -7.56 -9.63
N ASN A 423 14.76 -7.73 -10.02
CA ASN A 423 15.19 -7.51 -11.40
C ASN A 423 14.62 -8.56 -12.36
N ILE A 424 14.57 -9.84 -11.99
CA ILE A 424 13.95 -10.90 -12.81
C ILE A 424 12.48 -10.57 -13.07
N ARG A 425 11.70 -10.27 -12.02
CA ARG A 425 10.29 -9.90 -12.15
C ARG A 425 10.13 -8.63 -13.00
N GLY A 426 10.90 -7.61 -12.71
CA GLY A 426 10.89 -6.35 -13.46
C GLY A 426 11.17 -6.53 -14.95
N LEU A 427 12.18 -7.33 -15.30
CA LEU A 427 12.53 -7.62 -16.70
C LEU A 427 11.47 -8.46 -17.40
N ILE A 428 10.86 -9.45 -16.72
CA ILE A 428 9.76 -10.25 -17.27
C ILE A 428 8.55 -9.34 -17.57
N PHE A 429 8.20 -8.43 -16.67
CA PHE A 429 7.09 -7.49 -16.86
C PHE A 429 7.40 -6.48 -17.98
N LEU A 430 8.64 -5.98 -18.04
CA LEU A 430 9.08 -5.10 -19.11
C LEU A 430 8.98 -5.80 -20.48
N ARG A 431 9.42 -7.06 -20.57
CA ARG A 431 9.29 -7.87 -21.80
C ARG A 431 7.82 -8.07 -22.17
N ARG A 432 6.96 -8.36 -21.18
CA ARG A 432 5.50 -8.49 -21.37
C ARG A 432 4.89 -7.20 -21.89
N TRP A 433 5.27 -6.06 -21.31
CA TRP A 433 4.81 -4.74 -21.76
C TRP A 433 5.23 -4.43 -23.19
N ASN A 434 6.49 -4.68 -23.53
CA ASN A 434 7.04 -4.44 -24.87
C ASN A 434 6.46 -5.38 -25.94
N SER A 435 6.00 -6.56 -25.57
CA SER A 435 5.39 -7.52 -26.50
C SER A 435 3.96 -7.21 -26.87
N PHE A 436 3.34 -6.17 -26.29
CA PHE A 436 1.94 -5.80 -26.49
C PHE A 436 0.91 -6.92 -26.17
N ARG A 437 1.31 -8.01 -25.49
CA ARG A 437 0.42 -9.12 -25.13
C ARG A 437 -0.65 -8.75 -24.08
N TRP A 438 -0.60 -7.56 -23.53
CA TRP A 438 -1.62 -6.97 -22.67
C TRP A 438 -2.75 -6.29 -23.44
N VAL A 439 -2.56 -6.01 -24.75
CA VAL A 439 -3.58 -5.38 -25.59
C VAL A 439 -4.75 -6.33 -25.77
N GLY A 440 -5.96 -5.81 -25.70
CA GLY A 440 -7.18 -6.60 -25.81
C GLY A 440 -7.65 -7.27 -24.50
N LYS A 441 -6.94 -7.11 -23.38
CA LYS A 441 -7.33 -7.69 -22.10
C LYS A 441 -8.17 -6.75 -21.21
N GLY A 442 -8.40 -5.52 -21.65
CA GLY A 442 -9.22 -4.54 -20.93
C GLY A 442 -10.68 -4.97 -20.78
N PHE A 443 -11.33 -4.44 -19.75
CA PHE A 443 -12.70 -4.82 -19.37
C PHE A 443 -13.81 -4.27 -20.28
N LEU A 444 -13.46 -3.48 -21.28
CA LEU A 444 -14.40 -2.87 -22.22
C LEU A 444 -14.87 -3.83 -23.34
N GLN A 445 -14.23 -4.98 -23.52
CA GLN A 445 -14.50 -5.90 -24.62
C GLN A 445 -15.55 -6.98 -24.27
N ASN A 446 -15.96 -7.09 -23.01
CA ASN A 446 -16.87 -8.14 -22.54
C ASN A 446 -18.32 -7.63 -22.35
N ASN A 447 -18.70 -6.55 -23.07
CA ASN A 447 -20.09 -6.02 -23.06
C ASN A 447 -20.55 -5.67 -24.46
#